data_ffbcbb4cf53ae46c3c744f3fb3cd6895
#
_entry.id   ffbcbb4cf53ae46c3c744f3fb3cd6895
#
_cell.length_a   1.000
_cell.length_b   1.000
_cell.length_c   1.000
_cell.angle_alpha   90.00
_cell.angle_beta   90.00
_cell.angle_gamma   90.00
#
_symmetry.space_group_name_H-M   'P 1'
#
loop_
_entity.id
_entity.type
_entity.pdbx_description
1 polymer ?
#
loop_
_entity_poly.entity_id
_entity_poly.type
_entity_poly.pdbx_seq_one_letter_code
_entity_poly.pdbx_strand_id
1 'polypeptide(L)'
;MKTLCFALALLAAVPAQARDFTSSITESDAVPALRPEFKTPDEPNQLFYVQRSPNSNSVVYAAKLNAQGNPQNVEAFWRKFNIDGARQPLNFIERMMAYGVKVQSGKTPITFTIAALPERKLTLGLDAQRHPQALMQIGTHTVKLAYVYLQVVEGGLMPSVPSLDVLGTDISSGRAIHEHLIQK
;
A
#
# COMPACT_ATOMS: atom_id res chain seq x y z
N MET A 1 -53.89 -6.97 -0.96
CA MET A 1 -52.85 -5.95 -1.22
C MET A 1 -51.89 -5.95 -0.02
N LYS A 2 -50.68 -6.50 -0.16
CA LYS A 2 -49.66 -6.53 0.91
C LYS A 2 -48.61 -5.44 0.58
N THR A 3 -48.60 -4.38 1.37
CA THR A 3 -47.69 -3.26 1.26
C THR A 3 -46.31 -3.71 1.80
N LEU A 4 -45.31 -3.80 0.92
CA LEU A 4 -43.95 -4.16 1.27
C LEU A 4 -43.21 -2.84 1.65
N CYS A 5 -43.01 -2.62 2.95
CA CYS A 5 -42.17 -1.54 3.45
C CYS A 5 -40.71 -1.89 3.19
N PHE A 6 -40.05 -1.19 2.23
CA PHE A 6 -38.61 -1.18 2.05
C PHE A 6 -37.99 -0.32 3.16
N ALA A 7 -37.35 -0.93 4.13
CA ALA A 7 -36.51 -0.23 5.08
C ALA A 7 -35.19 0.15 4.39
N LEU A 8 -35.05 1.43 4.07
CA LEU A 8 -33.80 2.03 3.56
C LEU A 8 -32.81 2.12 4.73
N ALA A 9 -31.90 1.15 4.84
CA ALA A 9 -30.81 1.23 5.79
C ALA A 9 -29.85 2.33 5.36
N LEU A 10 -29.87 3.48 6.05
CA LEU A 10 -28.87 4.53 5.95
C LEU A 10 -27.54 3.94 6.42
N LEU A 11 -26.64 3.59 5.49
CA LEU A 11 -25.23 3.38 5.82
C LEU A 11 -24.66 4.75 6.19
N ALA A 12 -24.59 5.02 7.49
CA ALA A 12 -23.80 6.13 8.00
C ALA A 12 -22.34 5.89 7.56
N ALA A 13 -21.83 6.77 6.70
CA ALA A 13 -20.42 6.83 6.36
C ALA A 13 -19.67 7.16 7.66
N VAL A 14 -19.04 6.17 8.27
CA VAL A 14 -18.11 6.39 9.38
C VAL A 14 -16.95 7.20 8.78
N PRO A 15 -16.69 8.43 9.24
CA PRO A 15 -15.55 9.18 8.76
C PRO A 15 -14.30 8.35 9.04
N ALA A 16 -13.42 8.24 8.04
CA ALA A 16 -12.09 7.65 8.22
C ALA A 16 -11.40 8.50 9.31
N GLN A 17 -11.42 8.02 10.55
CA GLN A 17 -10.70 8.66 11.63
C GLN A 17 -9.22 8.64 11.26
N ALA A 18 -8.60 9.81 11.24
CA ALA A 18 -7.16 9.93 11.13
C ALA A 18 -6.54 9.03 12.22
N ARG A 19 -5.84 7.99 11.81
CA ARG A 19 -5.18 7.09 12.76
C ARG A 19 -3.99 7.85 13.32
N ASP A 20 -3.99 8.09 14.62
CA ASP A 20 -2.85 8.72 15.29
C ASP A 20 -1.77 7.66 15.54
N PHE A 21 -0.61 7.83 14.89
CA PHE A 21 0.52 6.93 15.01
C PHE A 21 1.70 7.62 15.69
N THR A 22 2.42 6.87 16.51
CA THR A 22 3.79 7.21 16.91
C THR A 22 4.74 6.60 15.89
N SER A 23 5.65 7.42 15.36
CA SER A 23 6.64 7.01 14.35
C SER A 23 8.04 6.92 14.95
N SER A 24 8.78 5.87 14.58
CA SER A 24 10.23 5.78 14.76
C SER A 24 10.89 5.43 13.43
N ILE A 25 12.03 6.08 13.13
CA ILE A 25 12.75 5.92 11.86
C ILE A 25 14.14 5.38 12.16
N THR A 26 14.56 4.35 11.42
CA THR A 26 15.91 3.77 11.44
C THR A 26 16.50 3.68 10.04
N GLU A 27 17.83 3.78 9.96
CA GLU A 27 18.59 3.61 8.73
C GLU A 27 19.44 2.36 8.79
N SER A 28 19.64 1.69 7.65
CA SER A 28 20.52 0.52 7.51
C SER A 28 21.10 0.44 6.10
N ASP A 29 22.02 -0.51 5.87
CA ASP A 29 22.66 -0.65 4.56
C ASP A 29 21.78 -1.40 3.55
N ALA A 30 20.78 -2.16 4.03
CA ALA A 30 19.85 -2.88 3.16
C ALA A 30 18.43 -2.86 3.74
N VAL A 31 17.43 -2.87 2.87
CA VAL A 31 16.02 -2.99 3.27
C VAL A 31 15.81 -4.34 3.97
N PRO A 32 15.46 -4.36 5.26
CA PRO A 32 15.32 -5.60 5.99
C PRO A 32 14.08 -6.38 5.52
N ALA A 33 14.21 -7.70 5.46
CA ALA A 33 13.07 -8.59 5.28
C ALA A 33 12.45 -8.89 6.66
N LEU A 34 11.34 -8.25 7.00
CA LEU A 34 10.68 -8.45 8.31
C LEU A 34 10.11 -9.87 8.46
N ARG A 35 9.76 -10.51 7.35
CA ARG A 35 9.28 -11.89 7.30
C ARG A 35 10.02 -12.63 6.17
N PRO A 36 11.27 -13.05 6.40
CA PRO A 36 12.10 -13.68 5.37
C PRO A 36 11.54 -15.00 4.85
N GLU A 37 10.66 -15.66 5.63
CA GLU A 37 9.94 -16.87 5.23
C GLU A 37 8.78 -16.59 4.25
N PHE A 38 8.38 -15.34 4.06
CA PHE A 38 7.30 -14.98 3.15
C PHE A 38 7.82 -14.72 1.74
N LYS A 39 7.09 -15.23 0.76
CA LYS A 39 7.43 -15.02 -0.64
C LYS A 39 7.28 -13.57 -1.04
N THR A 40 8.32 -12.99 -1.61
CA THR A 40 8.30 -11.63 -2.18
C THR A 40 7.69 -11.68 -3.58
N PRO A 41 6.70 -10.81 -3.90
CA PRO A 41 6.20 -10.69 -5.26
C PRO A 41 7.25 -10.06 -6.18
N ASP A 42 7.26 -10.54 -7.44
CA ASP A 42 8.09 -10.01 -8.53
C ASP A 42 7.19 -9.87 -9.76
N GLU A 43 6.72 -8.65 -10.01
CA GLU A 43 5.75 -8.35 -11.06
C GLU A 43 6.28 -7.29 -12.03
N PRO A 44 5.92 -7.37 -13.31
CA PRO A 44 6.22 -6.30 -14.26
C PRO A 44 5.70 -4.95 -13.78
N ASN A 45 6.55 -3.91 -13.86
CA ASN A 45 6.23 -2.55 -13.44
C ASN A 45 5.81 -2.42 -11.97
N GLN A 46 6.23 -3.36 -11.11
CA GLN A 46 5.98 -3.29 -9.68
C GLN A 46 6.57 -2.01 -9.09
N LEU A 47 5.77 -1.30 -8.30
CA LEU A 47 6.18 -0.11 -7.55
C LEU A 47 6.61 -0.50 -6.14
N PHE A 48 5.76 -1.25 -5.47
CA PHE A 48 5.93 -1.80 -4.12
C PHE A 48 4.83 -2.82 -3.85
N TYR A 49 4.86 -3.43 -2.66
CA TYR A 49 3.76 -4.29 -2.22
C TYR A 49 3.39 -4.03 -0.75
N VAL A 50 2.18 -4.41 -0.38
CA VAL A 50 1.72 -4.46 1.01
C VAL A 50 1.62 -5.92 1.41
N GLN A 51 2.36 -6.28 2.45
CA GLN A 51 2.33 -7.60 3.07
C GLN A 51 1.67 -7.49 4.43
N ARG A 52 0.99 -8.53 4.86
CA ARG A 52 0.32 -8.57 6.17
C ARG A 52 0.60 -9.88 6.89
N SER A 53 0.64 -9.84 8.24
CA SER A 53 0.44 -11.03 9.04
C SER A 53 -1.04 -11.49 8.90
N PRO A 54 -1.39 -12.76 9.06
CA PRO A 54 -0.57 -13.90 9.44
C PRO A 54 -0.13 -14.79 8.27
N ASN A 55 -0.22 -14.35 7.02
CA ASN A 55 0.10 -15.20 5.86
C ASN A 55 0.90 -14.46 4.80
N SER A 56 1.50 -15.21 3.87
CA SER A 56 2.37 -14.69 2.80
C SER A 56 1.65 -13.95 1.66
N ASN A 57 0.33 -13.77 1.72
CA ASN A 57 -0.39 -13.03 0.69
C ASN A 57 0.02 -11.57 0.68
N SER A 58 0.24 -11.04 -0.52
CA SER A 58 0.66 -9.67 -0.71
C SER A 58 -0.24 -8.94 -1.70
N VAL A 59 -0.52 -7.67 -1.45
CA VAL A 59 -1.13 -6.78 -2.43
C VAL A 59 -0.02 -6.05 -3.16
N VAL A 60 0.07 -6.26 -4.46
CA VAL A 60 1.05 -5.62 -5.34
C VAL A 60 0.45 -4.34 -5.91
N TYR A 61 1.25 -3.28 -5.92
CA TYR A 61 0.96 -2.03 -6.61
C TYR A 61 1.90 -1.91 -7.80
N ALA A 62 1.33 -1.82 -8.99
CA ALA A 62 2.09 -1.76 -10.23
C ALA A 62 1.68 -0.54 -11.07
N ALA A 63 2.65 0.03 -11.79
CA ALA A 63 2.38 1.12 -12.71
C ALA A 63 1.72 0.61 -14.00
N LYS A 64 0.66 1.31 -14.44
CA LYS A 64 0.16 1.19 -15.81
C LYS A 64 0.90 2.19 -16.68
N LEU A 65 1.60 1.68 -17.69
CA LEU A 65 2.35 2.49 -18.64
C LEU A 65 1.57 2.66 -19.95
N ASN A 66 1.77 3.79 -20.63
CA ASN A 66 1.31 3.96 -22.00
C ASN A 66 2.26 3.27 -23.01
N ALA A 67 1.96 3.36 -24.30
CA ALA A 67 2.76 2.77 -25.37
C ALA A 67 4.20 3.33 -25.44
N GLN A 68 4.44 4.53 -24.88
CA GLN A 68 5.75 5.17 -24.81
C GLN A 68 6.51 4.85 -23.52
N GLY A 69 5.96 3.96 -22.66
CA GLY A 69 6.56 3.58 -21.39
C GLY A 69 6.42 4.63 -20.28
N ASN A 70 5.54 5.61 -20.41
CA ASN A 70 5.30 6.61 -19.38
C ASN A 70 4.18 6.18 -18.42
N PRO A 71 4.36 6.36 -17.10
CA PRO A 71 3.33 6.04 -16.13
C PRO A 71 2.06 6.86 -16.34
N GLN A 72 0.90 6.21 -16.24
CA GLN A 72 -0.41 6.85 -16.35
C GLN A 72 -1.31 6.61 -15.14
N ASN A 73 -1.15 5.46 -14.49
CA ASN A 73 -2.01 5.07 -13.40
C ASN A 73 -1.33 4.01 -12.53
N VAL A 74 -1.94 3.68 -11.40
CA VAL A 74 -1.52 2.60 -10.50
C VAL A 74 -2.66 1.59 -10.40
N GLU A 75 -2.34 0.31 -10.52
CA GLU A 75 -3.26 -0.78 -10.22
C GLU A 75 -2.82 -1.52 -8.95
N ALA A 76 -3.78 -2.12 -8.27
CA ALA A 76 -3.55 -2.94 -7.09
C ALA A 76 -4.25 -4.29 -7.24
N PHE A 77 -3.56 -5.38 -6.89
CA PHE A 77 -4.06 -6.74 -7.00
C PHE A 77 -3.37 -7.67 -6.00
N TRP A 78 -4.02 -8.78 -5.66
CA TRP A 78 -3.46 -9.83 -4.82
C TRP A 78 -2.49 -10.74 -5.55
N ARG A 79 -1.43 -11.16 -4.81
CA ARG A 79 -0.69 -12.40 -5.03
C ARG A 79 -0.97 -13.35 -3.88
N LYS A 80 -1.72 -14.43 -4.14
CA LYS A 80 -2.21 -15.37 -3.14
C LYS A 80 -1.20 -16.50 -2.88
N PHE A 81 -0.04 -16.14 -2.35
CA PHE A 81 1.08 -17.08 -2.13
C PHE A 81 0.78 -18.20 -1.12
N ASN A 82 -0.24 -18.04 -0.28
CA ASN A 82 -0.70 -19.10 0.62
C ASN A 82 -1.48 -20.22 -0.10
N ILE A 83 -1.79 -20.06 -1.39
CA ILE A 83 -2.47 -21.05 -2.22
C ILE A 83 -1.55 -21.46 -3.37
N ASP A 84 -1.55 -20.70 -4.46
CA ASP A 84 -0.84 -20.99 -5.71
C ASP A 84 -0.02 -19.80 -6.24
N GLY A 85 -0.07 -18.67 -5.54
CA GLY A 85 0.53 -17.42 -5.98
C GLY A 85 -0.24 -16.73 -7.10
N ALA A 86 -1.46 -17.14 -7.42
CA ALA A 86 -2.26 -16.54 -8.47
C ALA A 86 -2.53 -15.07 -8.25
N ARG A 87 -2.56 -14.30 -9.35
CA ARG A 87 -3.02 -12.92 -9.37
C ARG A 87 -4.54 -12.88 -9.29
N GLN A 88 -5.06 -12.11 -8.33
CA GLN A 88 -6.50 -11.92 -8.14
C GLN A 88 -6.83 -10.43 -7.97
N PRO A 89 -7.92 -9.94 -8.56
CA PRO A 89 -8.36 -8.56 -8.35
C PRO A 89 -8.78 -8.34 -6.89
N LEU A 90 -8.60 -7.13 -6.39
CA LEU A 90 -9.20 -6.71 -5.13
C LEU A 90 -10.72 -6.66 -5.27
N ASN A 91 -11.45 -7.15 -4.26
CA ASN A 91 -12.88 -6.97 -4.20
C ASN A 91 -13.25 -5.51 -3.84
N PHE A 92 -14.54 -5.17 -3.84
CA PHE A 92 -15.00 -3.82 -3.56
C PHE A 92 -14.62 -3.33 -2.15
N ILE A 93 -14.81 -4.18 -1.14
CA ILE A 93 -14.53 -3.84 0.27
C ILE A 93 -13.02 -3.65 0.47
N GLU A 94 -12.20 -4.55 -0.06
CA GLU A 94 -10.73 -4.45 0.00
C GLU A 94 -10.22 -3.17 -0.66
N ARG A 95 -10.80 -2.78 -1.80
CA ARG A 95 -10.45 -1.50 -2.45
C ARG A 95 -10.85 -0.29 -1.61
N MET A 96 -12.02 -0.30 -1.03
CA MET A 96 -12.54 0.85 -0.30
C MET A 96 -11.84 1.03 1.06
N MET A 97 -11.58 -0.05 1.78
CA MET A 97 -11.21 0.00 3.20
C MET A 97 -9.73 -0.28 3.49
N ALA A 98 -9.02 -0.99 2.61
CA ALA A 98 -7.69 -1.48 2.96
C ALA A 98 -6.60 -1.21 1.90
N TYR A 99 -6.87 -1.47 0.62
CA TYR A 99 -5.80 -1.53 -0.39
C TYR A 99 -6.07 -0.69 -1.64
N GLY A 100 -7.19 0.02 -1.70
CA GLY A 100 -7.51 0.83 -2.88
C GLY A 100 -6.54 1.97 -3.11
N VAL A 101 -6.43 2.38 -4.36
CA VAL A 101 -5.61 3.49 -4.83
C VAL A 101 -6.50 4.67 -5.19
N LYS A 102 -6.14 5.86 -4.72
CA LYS A 102 -6.75 7.14 -5.15
C LYS A 102 -5.69 7.94 -5.89
N VAL A 103 -5.78 7.98 -7.21
CA VAL A 103 -4.88 8.76 -8.06
C VAL A 103 -5.43 10.18 -8.23
N GLN A 104 -4.57 11.18 -8.07
CA GLN A 104 -4.90 12.57 -8.37
C GLN A 104 -4.64 12.80 -9.86
N SER A 105 -5.71 12.77 -10.65
CA SER A 105 -5.66 12.95 -12.11
C SER A 105 -5.35 14.40 -12.49
N GLY A 106 -4.73 14.60 -13.68
CA GLY A 106 -4.50 15.92 -14.28
C GLY A 106 -3.31 16.69 -13.70
N LYS A 107 -2.46 16.06 -12.89
CA LYS A 107 -1.23 16.67 -12.35
C LYS A 107 0.01 15.90 -12.80
N THR A 108 1.08 16.63 -13.08
CA THR A 108 2.42 16.09 -13.30
C THR A 108 3.33 16.68 -12.21
N PRO A 109 4.02 15.86 -11.40
CA PRO A 109 4.01 14.40 -11.40
C PRO A 109 2.69 13.80 -10.91
N ILE A 110 2.39 12.55 -11.33
CA ILE A 110 1.22 11.82 -10.87
C ILE A 110 1.40 11.51 -9.39
N THR A 111 0.40 11.88 -8.58
CA THR A 111 0.39 11.57 -7.15
C THR A 111 -0.79 10.69 -6.80
N PHE A 112 -0.62 9.84 -5.79
CA PHE A 112 -1.66 8.93 -5.32
C PHE A 112 -1.53 8.65 -3.83
N THR A 113 -2.59 8.11 -3.24
CA THR A 113 -2.60 7.56 -1.87
C THR A 113 -3.15 6.13 -1.92
N ILE A 114 -2.83 5.34 -0.90
CA ILE A 114 -3.41 4.01 -0.71
C ILE A 114 -4.25 3.99 0.56
N ALA A 115 -5.30 3.16 0.59
CA ALA A 115 -6.22 3.12 1.73
C ALA A 115 -5.55 2.68 3.03
N ALA A 116 -4.47 1.88 2.96
CA ALA A 116 -3.68 1.50 4.13
C ALA A 116 -2.92 2.69 4.76
N LEU A 117 -2.56 3.71 3.96
CA LEU A 117 -1.80 4.89 4.35
C LEU A 117 -2.44 6.16 3.76
N PRO A 118 -3.66 6.52 4.17
CA PRO A 118 -4.44 7.58 3.51
C PRO A 118 -3.78 8.97 3.65
N GLU A 119 -3.02 9.20 4.72
CA GLU A 119 -2.33 10.46 4.99
C GLU A 119 -0.98 10.58 4.28
N ARG A 120 -0.51 9.50 3.63
CA ARG A 120 0.78 9.46 2.96
C ARG A 120 0.62 9.60 1.44
N LYS A 121 1.09 10.71 0.92
CA LYS A 121 1.13 10.96 -0.53
C LYS A 121 2.33 10.26 -1.14
N LEU A 122 2.08 9.49 -2.20
CA LEU A 122 3.09 8.87 -3.03
C LEU A 122 3.16 9.60 -4.38
N THR A 123 4.36 9.68 -4.93
CA THR A 123 4.62 10.21 -6.27
C THR A 123 5.04 9.08 -7.18
N LEU A 124 4.33 8.91 -8.29
CA LEU A 124 4.67 7.96 -9.34
C LEU A 124 5.66 8.60 -10.31
N GLY A 125 6.79 7.97 -10.51
CA GLY A 125 7.85 8.43 -11.41
C GLY A 125 8.59 7.29 -12.09
N LEU A 126 9.62 7.65 -12.83
CA LEU A 126 10.59 6.72 -13.43
C LEU A 126 11.97 7.00 -12.81
N ASP A 127 12.75 5.96 -12.59
CA ASP A 127 14.16 6.10 -12.25
C ASP A 127 15.03 6.41 -13.50
N ALA A 128 16.35 6.51 -13.32
CA ALA A 128 17.29 6.81 -14.41
C ALA A 128 17.31 5.73 -15.51
N GLN A 129 16.95 4.49 -15.18
CA GLN A 129 16.82 3.34 -16.09
C GLN A 129 15.42 3.20 -16.69
N ARG A 130 14.53 4.19 -16.44
CA ARG A 130 13.13 4.22 -16.84
C ARG A 130 12.26 3.13 -16.22
N HIS A 131 12.66 2.55 -15.09
CA HIS A 131 11.81 1.68 -14.32
C HIS A 131 10.84 2.52 -13.46
N PRO A 132 9.56 2.11 -13.36
CA PRO A 132 8.60 2.82 -12.53
C PRO A 132 8.94 2.68 -11.04
N GLN A 133 8.72 3.76 -10.31
CA GLN A 133 8.94 3.83 -8.87
C GLN A 133 7.88 4.66 -8.17
N ALA A 134 7.61 4.34 -6.91
CA ALA A 134 6.77 5.15 -6.02
C ALA A 134 7.67 5.80 -4.97
N LEU A 135 7.64 7.13 -4.91
CA LEU A 135 8.40 7.93 -3.94
C LEU A 135 7.48 8.44 -2.84
N MET A 136 7.96 8.42 -1.61
CA MET A 136 7.28 8.93 -0.43
C MET A 136 8.25 9.68 0.48
N GLN A 137 7.75 10.70 1.21
CA GLN A 137 8.51 11.34 2.28
C GLN A 137 8.39 10.56 3.59
N ILE A 138 9.54 10.24 4.18
CA ILE A 138 9.66 9.65 5.53
C ILE A 138 10.66 10.53 6.31
N GLY A 139 10.17 11.31 7.24
CA GLY A 139 10.99 12.34 7.89
C GLY A 139 11.58 13.30 6.85
N THR A 140 12.91 13.41 6.80
CA THR A 140 13.63 14.24 5.84
C THR A 140 14.04 13.50 4.56
N HIS A 141 13.75 12.18 4.47
CA HIS A 141 14.18 11.32 3.36
C HIS A 141 13.13 11.24 2.26
N THR A 142 13.58 11.30 1.00
CA THR A 142 12.75 10.92 -0.15
C THR A 142 13.02 9.45 -0.46
N VAL A 143 12.04 8.60 -0.14
CA VAL A 143 12.20 7.15 -0.14
C VAL A 143 11.52 6.52 -1.35
N LYS A 144 12.28 5.73 -2.13
CA LYS A 144 11.71 4.76 -3.08
C LYS A 144 11.12 3.61 -2.26
N LEU A 145 9.80 3.53 -2.23
CA LEU A 145 9.08 2.55 -1.42
C LEU A 145 9.33 1.14 -1.96
N ALA A 146 9.73 0.23 -1.07
CA ALA A 146 9.91 -1.19 -1.38
C ALA A 146 8.68 -2.00 -0.95
N TYR A 147 8.30 -1.89 0.32
CA TYR A 147 7.07 -2.53 0.79
C TYR A 147 6.55 -1.91 2.10
N VAL A 148 5.30 -2.23 2.41
CA VAL A 148 4.65 -1.93 3.69
C VAL A 148 4.26 -3.26 4.34
N TYR A 149 4.59 -3.43 5.61
CA TYR A 149 4.18 -4.59 6.40
C TYR A 149 3.11 -4.18 7.42
N LEU A 150 1.97 -4.88 7.41
CA LEU A 150 0.87 -4.63 8.34
C LEU A 150 0.84 -5.74 9.39
N GLN A 151 1.07 -5.38 10.65
CA GLN A 151 0.75 -6.27 11.76
C GLN A 151 -0.76 -6.30 11.93
N VAL A 152 -1.39 -7.40 11.58
CA VAL A 152 -2.84 -7.58 11.68
C VAL A 152 -3.16 -8.48 12.86
N VAL A 153 -4.07 -8.02 13.72
CA VAL A 153 -4.66 -8.84 14.77
C VAL A 153 -6.07 -9.19 14.33
N GLU A 154 -6.30 -10.50 14.14
CA GLU A 154 -7.62 -11.04 13.81
C GLU A 154 -8.44 -11.18 15.10
N GLY A 155 -9.65 -10.67 15.09
CA GLY A 155 -10.58 -10.73 16.21
C GLY A 155 -11.67 -9.67 16.10
N GLY A 156 -12.83 -9.93 16.75
CA GLY A 156 -13.98 -9.04 16.70
C GLY A 156 -14.66 -8.96 15.32
N LEU A 157 -15.42 -7.89 15.10
CA LEU A 157 -16.16 -7.67 13.84
C LEU A 157 -15.25 -7.25 12.68
N MET A 158 -14.10 -6.65 12.96
CA MET A 158 -13.10 -6.23 11.96
C MET A 158 -11.68 -6.45 12.49
N PRO A 159 -10.74 -6.86 11.62
CA PRO A 159 -9.32 -6.93 11.98
C PRO A 159 -8.79 -5.55 12.38
N SER A 160 -7.89 -5.50 13.36
CA SER A 160 -7.17 -4.29 13.73
C SER A 160 -5.73 -4.31 13.22
N VAL A 161 -5.13 -3.13 13.05
CA VAL A 161 -3.74 -2.95 12.63
C VAL A 161 -3.03 -2.11 13.69
N PRO A 162 -2.52 -2.76 14.76
CA PRO A 162 -1.87 -2.04 15.87
C PRO A 162 -0.55 -1.38 15.46
N SER A 163 0.15 -1.94 14.48
CA SER A 163 1.37 -1.34 13.94
C SER A 163 1.55 -1.65 12.46
N LEU A 164 2.33 -0.83 11.81
CA LEU A 164 2.76 -1.05 10.44
C LEU A 164 4.20 -0.55 10.25
N ASP A 165 4.88 -1.16 9.31
CA ASP A 165 6.23 -0.83 8.92
C ASP A 165 6.26 -0.37 7.47
N VAL A 166 6.97 0.72 7.21
CA VAL A 166 7.17 1.28 5.87
C VAL A 166 8.65 1.19 5.54
N LEU A 167 8.99 0.49 4.47
CA LEU A 167 10.38 0.19 4.12
C LEU A 167 10.69 0.58 2.69
N GLY A 168 11.86 1.16 2.50
CA GLY A 168 12.33 1.55 1.17
C GLY A 168 13.77 2.03 1.20
N THR A 169 14.19 2.70 0.13
CA THR A 169 15.55 3.20 -0.03
C THR A 169 15.52 4.71 -0.26
N ASP A 170 16.27 5.47 0.52
CA ASP A 170 16.47 6.89 0.28
C ASP A 170 17.20 7.10 -1.04
N ILE A 171 16.61 7.87 -1.94
CA ILE A 171 17.15 8.09 -3.28
C ILE A 171 18.43 8.92 -3.30
N SER A 172 18.73 9.68 -2.24
CA SER A 172 19.90 10.53 -2.14
C SER A 172 21.14 9.80 -1.61
N SER A 173 20.96 8.98 -0.58
CA SER A 173 22.05 8.26 0.09
C SER A 173 22.19 6.80 -0.34
N GLY A 174 21.14 6.22 -0.92
CA GLY A 174 21.06 4.79 -1.20
C GLY A 174 20.86 3.91 0.03
N ARG A 175 20.73 4.50 1.23
CA ARG A 175 20.50 3.77 2.47
C ARG A 175 19.05 3.30 2.58
N ALA A 176 18.85 2.17 3.21
CA ALA A 176 17.51 1.69 3.55
C ALA A 176 16.93 2.51 4.70
N ILE A 177 15.68 2.90 4.55
CA ILE A 177 14.87 3.60 5.55
C ILE A 177 13.76 2.65 5.99
N HIS A 178 13.62 2.50 7.29
CA HIS A 178 12.55 1.75 7.94
C HIS A 178 11.82 2.67 8.91
N GLU A 179 10.56 2.94 8.66
CA GLU A 179 9.66 3.66 9.57
C GLU A 179 8.71 2.67 10.22
N HIS A 180 8.76 2.57 11.55
CA HIS A 180 7.82 1.80 12.35
C HIS A 180 6.76 2.71 12.93
N LEU A 181 5.48 2.41 12.69
CA LEU A 181 4.31 3.18 13.09
C LEU A 181 3.45 2.35 14.04
N ILE A 182 3.23 2.86 15.25
CA ILE A 182 2.40 2.22 16.28
C ILE A 182 1.15 3.06 16.48
N GLN A 183 -0.02 2.44 16.38
CA GLN A 183 -1.30 3.10 16.65
C GLN A 183 -1.40 3.44 18.15
N LYS A 184 -1.75 4.70 18.46
CA LYS A 184 -1.99 5.18 19.84
C LYS A 184 -3.34 4.74 20.36
#